data_1954e0319db8a13855214ca22dc4772e
#
_entry.id   1954e0319db8a13855214ca22dc4772e
#
_cell.length_a   1.000
_cell.length_b   1.000
_cell.length_c   1.000
_cell.angle_alpha   90.00
_cell.angle_beta   90.00
_cell.angle_gamma   90.00
#
_symmetry.space_group_name_H-M   'P 1'
#
loop_
_entity.id
_entity.type
_entity.pdbx_description
1 polymer ?
#
loop_
_entity_poly.entity_id
_entity_poly.type
_entity_poly.pdbx_seq_one_letter_code
_entity_poly.pdbx_strand_id
1 'polypeptide(L)'
;PDRRTPTGIKAAIIREKGTNGEREMAYMLYLAGFDVKDVTMTDLVSGRETLEDINFIVFCGGFSNSDVLGSAKGWAGAFLFNPKAKAALDNFYARKDTLSLGVCNGCQLMIELNLINPDFTQKAKMLHNDSHKFESKFVGVTVPMNRSVMFGSLSGSKLGIWVAHGEGKFSLPYDEDQYNVVLKYSYDEYPGNPNGSDYSVAGLASPDGRHLAMMPHLERSCFPWQNAYYPADRIKNDQITPWMEAFVLSLIHISEPTRLRCIS
;
A
#
# COMPACT_ATOMS: atom_id res chain seq x y z
N PRO A 1 -9.60 14.06 -15.30
CA PRO A 1 -10.94 14.10 -15.89
C PRO A 1 -11.94 14.68 -14.88
N ASP A 2 -12.80 15.57 -15.37
CA ASP A 2 -13.90 16.13 -14.57
C ASP A 2 -15.05 15.11 -14.58
N ARG A 3 -15.06 14.22 -13.59
CA ARG A 3 -16.07 13.19 -13.45
C ARG A 3 -17.07 13.60 -12.38
N ARG A 4 -18.30 13.85 -12.79
CA ARG A 4 -19.41 14.28 -11.89
C ARG A 4 -20.36 13.15 -11.52
N THR A 5 -20.37 12.06 -12.31
CA THR A 5 -21.24 10.91 -12.08
C THR A 5 -20.50 9.87 -11.26
N PRO A 6 -21.06 9.41 -10.13
CA PRO A 6 -20.50 8.29 -9.36
C PRO A 6 -20.39 7.02 -10.21
N THR A 7 -19.34 6.22 -10.00
CA THR A 7 -19.17 4.92 -10.65
C THR A 7 -19.83 3.79 -9.88
N GLY A 8 -20.12 4.01 -8.61
CA GLY A 8 -20.66 3.01 -7.69
C GLY A 8 -19.60 2.11 -7.06
N ILE A 9 -18.32 2.21 -7.50
CA ILE A 9 -17.21 1.43 -6.91
C ILE A 9 -16.49 2.30 -5.90
N LYS A 10 -16.61 1.94 -4.63
CA LYS A 10 -16.16 2.79 -3.52
C LYS A 10 -14.79 2.40 -3.01
N ALA A 11 -13.93 3.40 -2.84
CA ALA A 11 -12.68 3.29 -2.12
C ALA A 11 -12.72 4.16 -0.85
N ALA A 12 -12.24 3.63 0.29
CA ALA A 12 -12.11 4.39 1.52
C ALA A 12 -10.63 4.61 1.86
N ILE A 13 -10.30 5.85 2.20
CA ILE A 13 -9.01 6.20 2.76
C ILE A 13 -9.17 6.17 4.28
N ILE A 14 -8.46 5.24 4.92
CA ILE A 14 -8.49 5.09 6.37
C ILE A 14 -7.38 5.95 6.99
N ARG A 15 -7.78 6.83 7.91
CA ARG A 15 -6.87 7.77 8.56
C ARG A 15 -6.89 7.68 10.08
N GLU A 16 -5.73 7.92 10.68
CA GLU A 16 -5.56 8.16 12.11
C GLU A 16 -4.86 9.52 12.32
N LYS A 17 -4.86 10.01 13.54
CA LYS A 17 -4.12 11.23 13.90
C LYS A 17 -2.64 11.07 13.55
N GLY A 18 -2.08 12.02 12.79
CA GLY A 18 -0.68 12.01 12.36
C GLY A 18 -0.43 11.33 11.01
N THR A 19 -1.43 10.71 10.38
CA THR A 19 -1.31 10.24 8.98
C THR A 19 -1.31 11.43 8.01
N ASN A 20 -0.72 11.23 6.83
CA ASN A 20 -0.70 12.19 5.74
C ASN A 20 -0.72 11.49 4.37
N GLY A 21 -0.81 12.29 3.29
CA GLY A 21 -0.88 11.77 1.92
C GLY A 21 -2.29 11.36 1.49
N GLU A 22 -3.30 11.62 2.31
CA GLU A 22 -4.69 11.28 2.02
C GLU A 22 -5.22 11.99 0.77
N ARG A 23 -4.78 13.23 0.51
CA ARG A 23 -5.21 14.00 -0.66
C ARG A 23 -4.62 13.46 -1.96
N GLU A 24 -3.33 13.19 -1.96
CA GLU A 24 -2.63 12.56 -3.08
C GLU A 24 -3.25 11.20 -3.39
N MET A 25 -3.50 10.38 -2.36
CA MET A 25 -4.12 9.07 -2.49
C MET A 25 -5.55 9.18 -3.03
N ALA A 26 -6.36 10.10 -2.48
CA ALA A 26 -7.72 10.37 -2.94
C ALA A 26 -7.74 10.77 -4.42
N TYR A 27 -6.79 11.59 -4.83
CA TYR A 27 -6.72 12.04 -6.21
C TYR A 27 -6.35 10.90 -7.17
N MET A 28 -5.41 10.02 -6.80
CA MET A 28 -5.07 8.85 -7.60
C MET A 28 -6.26 7.90 -7.74
N LEU A 29 -6.95 7.61 -6.66
CA LEU A 29 -8.16 6.77 -6.68
C LEU A 29 -9.27 7.39 -7.52
N TYR A 30 -9.49 8.71 -7.40
CA TYR A 30 -10.47 9.43 -8.21
C TYR A 30 -10.12 9.38 -9.71
N LEU A 31 -8.85 9.59 -10.08
CA LEU A 31 -8.38 9.49 -11.46
C LEU A 31 -8.57 8.08 -12.03
N ALA A 32 -8.35 7.05 -11.22
CA ALA A 32 -8.58 5.67 -11.61
C ALA A 32 -10.06 5.34 -11.83
N GLY A 33 -10.98 6.07 -11.19
CA GLY A 33 -12.42 5.88 -11.36
C GLY A 33 -13.19 5.50 -10.10
N PHE A 34 -12.57 5.48 -8.92
CA PHE A 34 -13.27 5.20 -7.66
C PHE A 34 -14.10 6.38 -7.16
N ASP A 35 -15.18 6.07 -6.47
CA ASP A 35 -15.90 7.01 -5.61
C ASP A 35 -15.20 6.98 -4.24
N VAL A 36 -14.49 8.06 -3.92
CA VAL A 36 -13.57 8.08 -2.76
C VAL A 36 -14.28 8.59 -1.51
N LYS A 37 -14.15 7.85 -0.41
CA LYS A 37 -14.66 8.20 0.92
C LYS A 37 -13.48 8.40 1.88
N ASP A 38 -13.50 9.49 2.62
CA ASP A 38 -12.58 9.74 3.72
C ASP A 38 -13.15 9.12 5.00
N VAL A 39 -12.39 8.25 5.64
CA VAL A 39 -12.79 7.49 6.84
C VAL A 39 -11.73 7.66 7.92
N THR A 40 -12.14 8.17 9.07
CA THR A 40 -11.26 8.28 10.23
C THR A 40 -11.43 7.09 11.17
N MET A 41 -10.41 6.83 11.99
CA MET A 41 -10.56 5.81 13.05
C MET A 41 -11.72 6.11 14.00
N THR A 42 -12.06 7.40 14.21
CA THR A 42 -13.25 7.78 15.00
C THR A 42 -14.55 7.26 14.39
N ASP A 43 -14.65 7.19 13.06
CA ASP A 43 -15.83 6.65 12.37
C ASP A 43 -15.97 5.14 12.60
N LEU A 44 -14.85 4.41 12.52
CA LEU A 44 -14.82 2.97 12.75
C LEU A 44 -15.06 2.62 14.24
N VAL A 45 -14.39 3.32 15.13
CA VAL A 45 -14.51 3.12 16.59
C VAL A 45 -15.93 3.40 17.10
N SER A 46 -16.57 4.45 16.56
CA SER A 46 -17.96 4.76 16.90
C SER A 46 -18.98 3.84 16.24
N GLY A 47 -18.61 3.18 15.15
CA GLY A 47 -19.50 2.36 14.33
C GLY A 47 -20.34 3.15 13.34
N ARG A 48 -19.97 4.41 13.06
CA ARG A 48 -20.58 5.20 11.96
C ARG A 48 -20.19 4.68 10.59
N GLU A 49 -19.04 4.00 10.52
CA GLU A 49 -18.53 3.33 9.34
C GLU A 49 -18.31 1.85 9.64
N THR A 50 -18.77 0.97 8.74
CA THR A 50 -18.65 -0.49 8.86
C THR A 50 -17.87 -1.13 7.70
N LEU A 51 -17.52 -0.35 6.68
CA LEU A 51 -16.83 -0.77 5.44
C LEU A 51 -17.63 -1.78 4.57
N GLU A 52 -18.90 -2.04 4.88
CA GLU A 52 -19.69 -3.04 4.15
C GLU A 52 -19.89 -2.69 2.67
N ASP A 53 -20.00 -1.41 2.35
CA ASP A 53 -20.19 -0.90 1.00
C ASP A 53 -18.88 -0.47 0.32
N ILE A 54 -17.73 -0.72 0.94
CA ILE A 54 -16.40 -0.37 0.43
C ILE A 54 -15.76 -1.60 -0.23
N ASN A 55 -15.20 -1.41 -1.42
CA ASN A 55 -14.48 -2.45 -2.17
C ASN A 55 -12.96 -2.33 -2.08
N PHE A 56 -12.45 -1.11 -1.85
CA PHE A 56 -11.02 -0.88 -1.73
C PHE A 56 -10.73 0.01 -0.52
N ILE A 57 -9.88 -0.44 0.39
CA ILE A 57 -9.38 0.41 1.47
C ILE A 57 -7.91 0.75 1.27
N VAL A 58 -7.55 1.97 1.64
CA VAL A 58 -6.17 2.43 1.63
C VAL A 58 -5.81 2.97 3.01
N PHE A 59 -4.75 2.44 3.59
CA PHE A 59 -4.12 2.96 4.80
C PHE A 59 -2.99 3.90 4.37
N CYS A 60 -3.13 5.19 4.71
CA CYS A 60 -2.16 6.23 4.34
C CYS A 60 -0.85 6.12 5.11
N GLY A 61 0.17 6.81 4.60
CA GLY A 61 1.43 7.06 5.28
C GLY A 61 1.32 8.07 6.42
N GLY A 62 2.47 8.47 6.96
CA GLY A 62 2.60 9.45 8.03
C GLY A 62 3.15 8.86 9.32
N PHE A 63 2.72 9.42 10.43
CA PHE A 63 3.18 9.07 11.79
C PHE A 63 1.97 8.96 12.71
N SER A 64 1.19 7.90 12.55
CA SER A 64 -0.04 7.69 13.33
C SER A 64 0.27 7.71 14.83
N ASN A 65 -0.50 8.50 15.58
CA ASN A 65 -0.31 8.70 17.03
C ASN A 65 1.13 9.12 17.40
N SER A 66 1.82 9.86 16.49
CA SER A 66 3.21 10.32 16.64
C SER A 66 4.21 9.19 16.91
N ASP A 67 3.89 7.96 16.52
CA ASP A 67 4.69 6.74 16.72
C ASP A 67 5.17 6.52 18.18
N VAL A 68 4.44 7.03 19.17
CA VAL A 68 4.84 7.02 20.60
C VAL A 68 5.13 5.61 21.11
N LEU A 69 4.39 4.61 20.65
CA LEU A 69 4.58 3.21 21.00
C LEU A 69 5.42 2.42 20.00
N GLY A 70 5.94 3.09 18.97
CA GLY A 70 6.51 2.53 17.75
C GLY A 70 5.56 2.69 16.57
N SER A 71 6.10 2.58 15.35
CA SER A 71 5.36 2.88 14.11
C SER A 71 4.10 2.04 13.98
N ALA A 72 2.97 2.72 13.76
CA ALA A 72 1.62 2.20 13.60
C ALA A 72 1.05 1.39 14.78
N LYS A 73 1.76 1.22 15.89
CA LYS A 73 1.29 0.40 17.03
C LYS A 73 0.07 0.98 17.71
N GLY A 74 0.01 2.29 17.91
CA GLY A 74 -1.17 2.97 18.44
C GLY A 74 -2.38 2.80 17.52
N TRP A 75 -2.17 2.90 16.21
CA TRP A 75 -3.22 2.70 15.21
C TRP A 75 -3.70 1.24 15.18
N ALA A 76 -2.77 0.28 15.22
CA ALA A 76 -3.11 -1.14 15.33
C ALA A 76 -3.92 -1.43 16.60
N GLY A 77 -3.54 -0.82 17.73
CA GLY A 77 -4.28 -0.92 19.00
C GLY A 77 -5.72 -0.43 18.88
N ALA A 78 -5.98 0.64 18.11
CA ALA A 78 -7.33 1.14 17.89
C ALA A 78 -8.23 0.11 17.16
N PHE A 79 -7.65 -0.69 16.25
CA PHE A 79 -8.38 -1.81 15.64
C PHE A 79 -8.52 -3.00 16.59
N LEU A 80 -7.43 -3.42 17.24
CA LEU A 80 -7.40 -4.66 18.04
C LEU A 80 -8.27 -4.60 19.29
N PHE A 81 -8.33 -3.43 19.94
CA PHE A 81 -9.00 -3.26 21.24
C PHE A 81 -10.35 -2.56 21.15
N ASN A 82 -10.82 -2.18 19.96
CA ASN A 82 -12.18 -1.69 19.78
C ASN A 82 -13.01 -2.72 19.01
N PRO A 83 -14.08 -3.28 19.59
CA PRO A 83 -14.84 -4.36 18.95
C PRO A 83 -15.52 -3.93 17.64
N LYS A 84 -15.96 -2.67 17.51
CA LYS A 84 -16.60 -2.18 16.27
C LYS A 84 -15.60 -2.02 15.14
N ALA A 85 -14.45 -1.38 15.41
CA ALA A 85 -13.39 -1.21 14.43
C ALA A 85 -12.81 -2.57 14.00
N LYS A 86 -12.62 -3.48 14.97
CA LYS A 86 -12.17 -4.85 14.67
C LYS A 86 -13.17 -5.60 13.79
N ALA A 87 -14.44 -5.58 14.12
CA ALA A 87 -15.47 -6.24 13.34
C ALA A 87 -15.56 -5.70 11.92
N ALA A 88 -15.48 -4.38 11.72
CA ALA A 88 -15.48 -3.76 10.41
C ALA A 88 -14.28 -4.25 9.57
N LEU A 89 -13.08 -4.31 10.16
CA LEU A 89 -11.88 -4.79 9.50
C LEU A 89 -11.95 -6.29 9.16
N ASP A 90 -12.34 -7.13 10.14
CA ASP A 90 -12.45 -8.57 9.96
C ASP A 90 -13.46 -8.91 8.85
N ASN A 91 -14.64 -8.26 8.86
CA ASN A 91 -15.66 -8.44 7.82
C ASN A 91 -15.16 -8.00 6.45
N PHE A 92 -14.41 -6.90 6.37
CA PHE A 92 -13.82 -6.43 5.11
C PHE A 92 -12.86 -7.46 4.52
N TYR A 93 -11.93 -7.98 5.33
CA TYR A 93 -10.94 -8.97 4.88
C TYR A 93 -11.52 -10.36 4.61
N ALA A 94 -12.64 -10.72 5.22
CA ALA A 94 -13.36 -11.97 4.94
C ALA A 94 -14.04 -11.99 3.55
N ARG A 95 -14.31 -10.81 2.97
CA ARG A 95 -14.94 -10.70 1.65
C ARG A 95 -13.93 -10.97 0.54
N LYS A 96 -14.43 -11.54 -0.58
CA LYS A 96 -13.61 -11.85 -1.76
C LYS A 96 -13.58 -10.74 -2.82
N ASP A 97 -14.46 -9.76 -2.71
CA ASP A 97 -14.63 -8.62 -3.61
C ASP A 97 -13.89 -7.37 -3.12
N THR A 98 -12.94 -7.51 -2.21
CA THR A 98 -12.23 -6.41 -1.58
C THR A 98 -10.74 -6.42 -1.89
N LEU A 99 -10.16 -5.24 -1.94
CA LEU A 99 -8.73 -4.99 -2.06
C LEU A 99 -8.25 -4.07 -0.94
N SER A 100 -6.99 -4.16 -0.56
CA SER A 100 -6.38 -3.18 0.34
C SER A 100 -4.96 -2.81 -0.04
N LEU A 101 -4.59 -1.57 0.25
CA LEU A 101 -3.25 -1.02 0.06
C LEU A 101 -2.81 -0.31 1.34
N GLY A 102 -1.65 -0.64 1.86
CA GLY A 102 -0.99 0.10 2.93
C GLY A 102 0.33 0.69 2.45
N VAL A 103 0.50 1.99 2.60
CA VAL A 103 1.71 2.71 2.17
C VAL A 103 2.42 3.30 3.38
N CYS A 104 3.73 3.07 3.52
CA CYS A 104 4.58 3.59 4.58
C CYS A 104 4.00 3.27 5.98
N ASN A 105 3.43 4.22 6.71
CA ASN A 105 2.78 3.96 8.00
C ASN A 105 1.59 2.99 7.86
N GLY A 106 0.86 3.03 6.76
CA GLY A 106 -0.17 2.05 6.43
C GLY A 106 0.37 0.64 6.17
N CYS A 107 1.57 0.53 5.57
CA CYS A 107 2.29 -0.73 5.44
C CYS A 107 2.65 -1.31 6.82
N GLN A 108 3.22 -0.48 7.69
CA GLN A 108 3.54 -0.85 9.08
C GLN A 108 2.30 -1.34 9.83
N LEU A 109 1.16 -0.66 9.64
CA LEU A 109 -0.13 -1.08 10.22
C LEU A 109 -0.54 -2.48 9.73
N MET A 110 -0.48 -2.72 8.41
CA MET A 110 -0.89 -4.01 7.84
C MET A 110 -0.01 -5.15 8.33
N ILE A 111 1.29 -4.92 8.50
CA ILE A 111 2.23 -5.90 9.05
C ILE A 111 1.96 -6.13 10.56
N GLU A 112 1.75 -5.07 11.34
CA GLU A 112 1.44 -5.18 12.78
C GLU A 112 0.14 -5.97 13.02
N LEU A 113 -0.88 -5.74 12.20
CA LEU A 113 -2.16 -6.46 12.22
C LEU A 113 -2.11 -7.85 11.56
N ASN A 114 -0.96 -8.26 10.98
CA ASN A 114 -0.78 -9.53 10.26
C ASN A 114 -1.77 -9.74 9.11
N LEU A 115 -2.09 -8.69 8.34
CA LEU A 115 -3.09 -8.75 7.28
C LEU A 115 -2.57 -9.34 5.96
N ILE A 116 -1.24 -9.46 5.80
CA ILE A 116 -0.63 -9.96 4.56
C ILE A 116 -0.45 -11.47 4.57
N ASN A 117 0.05 -12.04 5.67
CA ASN A 117 0.27 -13.48 5.81
C ASN A 117 -0.38 -14.00 7.11
N PRO A 118 -1.73 -13.95 7.23
CA PRO A 118 -2.42 -14.27 8.48
C PRO A 118 -2.21 -15.70 8.97
N ASP A 119 -1.93 -16.63 8.05
CA ASP A 119 -1.74 -18.06 8.36
C ASP A 119 -0.32 -18.40 8.85
N PHE A 120 0.62 -17.46 8.80
CA PHE A 120 1.98 -17.69 9.27
C PHE A 120 2.05 -17.71 10.80
N THR A 121 2.71 -18.73 11.35
CA THR A 121 2.89 -18.90 12.79
C THR A 121 3.76 -17.78 13.37
N GLN A 122 4.82 -17.38 12.65
CA GLN A 122 5.67 -16.26 13.00
C GLN A 122 5.35 -15.07 12.10
N LYS A 123 5.03 -13.94 12.73
CA LYS A 123 4.69 -12.71 12.02
C LYS A 123 5.92 -11.99 11.51
N ALA A 124 5.84 -11.43 10.31
CA ALA A 124 6.74 -10.40 9.85
C ALA A 124 6.70 -9.18 10.80
N LYS A 125 7.78 -8.41 10.84
CA LYS A 125 7.88 -7.20 11.66
C LYS A 125 8.43 -6.05 10.83
N MET A 126 8.05 -4.84 11.23
CA MET A 126 8.70 -3.63 10.76
C MET A 126 9.66 -3.16 11.85
N LEU A 127 10.91 -2.91 11.46
CA LEU A 127 11.97 -2.50 12.38
C LEU A 127 12.55 -1.15 11.97
N HIS A 128 13.33 -0.55 12.85
CA HIS A 128 14.13 0.64 12.53
C HIS A 128 15.04 0.38 11.33
N ASN A 129 15.23 1.40 10.50
CA ASN A 129 16.23 1.37 9.46
C ASN A 129 17.61 1.06 10.06
N ASP A 130 18.42 0.25 9.37
CA ASP A 130 19.79 -0.06 9.84
C ASP A 130 20.69 1.18 9.90
N SER A 131 20.35 2.23 9.15
CA SER A 131 21.04 3.53 9.21
C SER A 131 20.76 4.30 10.52
N HIS A 132 19.76 3.90 11.30
CA HIS A 132 19.24 4.62 12.47
C HIS A 132 18.84 6.07 12.16
N LYS A 133 18.45 6.34 10.91
CA LYS A 133 18.03 7.66 10.43
C LYS A 133 16.69 7.57 9.72
N PHE A 134 16.03 8.71 9.65
CA PHE A 134 14.93 8.91 8.72
C PHE A 134 15.48 9.01 7.30
N GLU A 135 15.13 8.06 6.45
CA GLU A 135 15.56 8.01 5.06
C GLU A 135 14.50 8.65 4.17
N SER A 136 14.86 9.78 3.54
CA SER A 136 14.01 10.47 2.56
C SER A 136 14.78 10.60 1.26
N LYS A 137 14.45 9.78 0.28
CA LYS A 137 15.17 9.72 -0.99
C LYS A 137 14.34 9.10 -2.12
N PHE A 138 14.76 9.36 -3.35
CA PHE A 138 14.26 8.70 -4.54
C PHE A 138 15.14 7.48 -4.82
N VAL A 139 14.54 6.30 -4.88
CA VAL A 139 15.26 5.02 -5.03
C VAL A 139 14.78 4.25 -6.25
N GLY A 140 15.64 3.40 -6.79
CA GLY A 140 15.28 2.42 -7.79
C GLY A 140 14.67 1.18 -7.14
N VAL A 141 13.60 0.67 -7.75
CA VAL A 141 12.95 -0.58 -7.35
C VAL A 141 12.71 -1.47 -8.56
N THR A 142 12.63 -2.76 -8.31
CA THR A 142 12.25 -3.79 -9.28
C THR A 142 10.94 -4.43 -8.87
N VAL A 143 10.09 -4.72 -9.84
CA VAL A 143 8.86 -5.49 -9.64
C VAL A 143 9.14 -6.92 -10.09
N PRO A 144 9.39 -7.88 -9.19
CA PRO A 144 9.58 -9.28 -9.57
C PRO A 144 8.31 -9.87 -10.16
N MET A 145 8.40 -11.08 -10.74
CA MET A 145 7.21 -11.85 -11.10
C MET A 145 6.37 -12.07 -9.83
N ASN A 146 5.12 -11.67 -9.87
CA ASN A 146 4.26 -11.68 -8.69
C ASN A 146 2.80 -11.93 -9.06
N ARG A 147 1.97 -12.19 -8.05
CA ARG A 147 0.54 -12.46 -8.19
C ARG A 147 -0.35 -11.33 -7.69
N SER A 148 0.21 -10.13 -7.46
CA SER A 148 -0.58 -9.01 -6.99
C SER A 148 -1.55 -8.53 -8.07
N VAL A 149 -2.78 -8.26 -7.67
CA VAL A 149 -3.78 -7.57 -8.51
C VAL A 149 -3.24 -6.22 -8.98
N MET A 150 -2.55 -5.50 -8.10
CA MET A 150 -2.08 -4.13 -8.36
C MET A 150 -0.80 -4.07 -9.18
N PHE A 151 0.08 -5.07 -9.05
CA PHE A 151 1.44 -5.04 -9.62
C PHE A 151 1.73 -6.16 -10.61
N GLY A 152 0.80 -7.07 -10.85
CA GLY A 152 1.03 -8.20 -11.74
C GLY A 152 1.46 -7.79 -13.14
N SER A 153 0.82 -6.78 -13.74
CA SER A 153 1.16 -6.25 -15.06
C SER A 153 2.49 -5.49 -15.10
N LEU A 154 2.97 -5.00 -13.95
CA LEU A 154 4.26 -4.32 -13.84
C LEU A 154 5.44 -5.28 -13.67
N SER A 155 5.20 -6.59 -13.62
CA SER A 155 6.24 -7.61 -13.46
C SER A 155 7.38 -7.44 -14.47
N GLY A 156 8.62 -7.48 -13.98
CA GLY A 156 9.83 -7.24 -14.78
C GLY A 156 10.23 -5.76 -14.92
N SER A 157 9.41 -4.82 -14.45
CA SER A 157 9.71 -3.39 -14.52
C SER A 157 10.78 -2.97 -13.51
N LYS A 158 11.55 -1.95 -13.90
CA LYS A 158 12.46 -1.20 -13.02
C LYS A 158 12.00 0.25 -12.99
N LEU A 159 11.65 0.75 -11.82
CA LEU A 159 11.01 2.05 -11.65
C LEU A 159 11.70 2.85 -10.54
N GLY A 160 11.56 4.17 -10.60
CA GLY A 160 11.95 5.06 -9.51
C GLY A 160 10.75 5.34 -8.61
N ILE A 161 10.99 5.54 -7.31
CA ILE A 161 9.94 5.81 -6.33
C ILE A 161 10.51 6.53 -5.11
N TRP A 162 9.67 7.33 -4.44
CA TRP A 162 10.04 8.01 -3.20
C TRP A 162 9.88 7.11 -1.98
N VAL A 163 10.84 7.19 -1.06
CA VAL A 163 10.76 6.65 0.30
C VAL A 163 10.91 7.79 1.31
N ALA A 164 10.22 7.66 2.46
CA ALA A 164 10.29 8.63 3.56
C ALA A 164 9.92 7.92 4.88
N HIS A 165 10.88 7.29 5.55
CA HIS A 165 10.62 6.47 6.74
C HIS A 165 11.84 6.30 7.66
N GLY A 166 11.60 6.09 8.94
CA GLY A 166 12.60 5.73 9.96
C GLY A 166 12.53 4.26 10.39
N GLU A 167 11.37 3.63 10.24
CA GLU A 167 11.09 2.25 10.63
C GLU A 167 10.55 1.46 9.42
N GLY A 168 11.35 1.38 8.35
CA GLY A 168 10.95 0.77 7.08
C GLY A 168 11.50 -0.62 6.81
N LYS A 169 12.27 -1.19 7.75
CA LYS A 169 12.93 -2.48 7.56
C LYS A 169 11.96 -3.63 7.74
N PHE A 170 11.68 -4.36 6.66
CA PHE A 170 11.03 -5.66 6.76
C PHE A 170 11.96 -6.68 7.41
N SER A 171 11.48 -7.32 8.48
CA SER A 171 12.11 -8.49 9.11
C SER A 171 11.20 -9.69 8.89
N LEU A 172 11.67 -10.63 8.11
CA LEU A 172 10.90 -11.75 7.58
C LEU A 172 11.40 -13.07 8.19
N PRO A 173 10.58 -13.77 9.01
CA PRO A 173 11.02 -14.98 9.70
C PRO A 173 11.16 -16.23 8.81
N TYR A 174 10.68 -16.18 7.57
CA TYR A 174 10.73 -17.30 6.62
C TYR A 174 11.57 -16.95 5.40
N ASP A 175 11.88 -17.94 4.57
CA ASP A 175 12.59 -17.75 3.30
C ASP A 175 11.76 -16.94 2.30
N GLU A 176 12.45 -16.25 1.39
CA GLU A 176 11.83 -15.31 0.43
C GLU A 176 10.72 -15.96 -0.40
N ASP A 177 10.88 -17.20 -0.81
CA ASP A 177 9.94 -17.95 -1.68
C ASP A 177 8.59 -18.26 -1.02
N GLN A 178 8.50 -18.11 0.31
CA GLN A 178 7.25 -18.25 1.04
C GLN A 178 6.38 -16.98 1.01
N TYR A 179 6.94 -15.86 0.54
CA TYR A 179 6.24 -14.60 0.42
C TYR A 179 5.87 -14.27 -1.03
N ASN A 180 4.75 -13.58 -1.21
CA ASN A 180 4.44 -12.92 -2.48
C ASN A 180 5.13 -11.54 -2.50
N VAL A 181 6.44 -11.56 -2.80
CA VAL A 181 7.24 -10.33 -2.91
C VAL A 181 6.87 -9.61 -4.20
N VAL A 182 6.36 -8.40 -4.08
CA VAL A 182 5.86 -7.61 -5.23
C VAL A 182 6.74 -6.43 -5.58
N LEU A 183 7.61 -6.03 -4.66
CA LEU A 183 8.52 -4.90 -4.86
C LEU A 183 9.81 -5.14 -4.08
N LYS A 184 10.94 -4.92 -4.74
CA LYS A 184 12.28 -5.00 -4.14
C LYS A 184 13.04 -3.72 -4.44
N TYR A 185 13.89 -3.29 -3.52
CA TYR A 185 14.92 -2.29 -3.84
C TYR A 185 15.87 -2.86 -4.88
N SER A 186 16.31 -2.02 -5.83
CA SER A 186 17.15 -2.49 -6.95
C SER A 186 18.58 -2.86 -6.56
N TYR A 187 18.98 -2.54 -5.33
CA TYR A 187 20.28 -2.85 -4.77
C TYR A 187 20.10 -3.43 -3.37
N ASP A 188 20.97 -4.36 -2.98
CA ASP A 188 20.86 -5.03 -1.69
C ASP A 188 21.47 -4.22 -0.54
N GLU A 189 22.40 -3.31 -0.87
CA GLU A 189 23.14 -2.53 0.11
C GLU A 189 22.66 -1.06 0.17
N TYR A 190 22.97 -0.42 1.30
CA TYR A 190 22.79 1.01 1.47
C TYR A 190 23.68 1.79 0.48
N PRO A 191 23.23 2.87 -0.16
CA PRO A 191 21.95 3.55 0.05
C PRO A 191 20.80 3.05 -0.82
N GLY A 192 20.98 2.04 -1.64
CA GLY A 192 19.99 1.53 -2.59
C GLY A 192 18.90 0.71 -1.90
N ASN A 193 19.24 -0.08 -0.86
CA ASN A 193 18.33 -0.60 0.14
C ASN A 193 18.36 0.36 1.34
N PRO A 194 17.43 1.30 1.45
CA PRO A 194 17.56 2.43 2.38
C PRO A 194 17.31 2.04 3.84
N ASN A 195 16.70 0.90 4.09
CA ASN A 195 16.27 0.46 5.42
C ASN A 195 16.91 -0.85 5.89
N GLY A 196 17.60 -1.59 5.02
CA GLY A 196 18.20 -2.88 5.36
C GLY A 196 17.19 -4.02 5.43
N SER A 197 16.07 -3.92 4.71
CA SER A 197 15.05 -4.99 4.65
C SER A 197 15.62 -6.32 4.21
N ASP A 198 15.17 -7.40 4.84
CA ASP A 198 15.48 -8.76 4.42
C ASP A 198 15.11 -8.95 2.95
N TYR A 199 15.98 -9.63 2.18
CA TYR A 199 15.81 -9.88 0.74
C TYR A 199 15.60 -8.61 -0.11
N SER A 200 15.98 -7.43 0.41
CA SER A 200 15.71 -6.11 -0.20
C SER A 200 14.23 -5.83 -0.45
N VAL A 201 13.33 -6.44 0.30
CA VAL A 201 11.88 -6.29 0.15
C VAL A 201 11.47 -4.85 0.44
N ALA A 202 10.71 -4.28 -0.50
CA ALA A 202 10.07 -2.97 -0.40
C ALA A 202 8.54 -3.08 -0.33
N GLY A 203 7.97 -4.23 -0.71
CA GLY A 203 6.54 -4.49 -0.63
C GLY A 203 6.17 -5.96 -0.77
N LEU A 204 5.14 -6.35 -0.04
CA LEU A 204 4.56 -7.70 0.00
C LEU A 204 3.08 -7.65 -0.35
N ALA A 205 2.58 -8.69 -1.01
CA ALA A 205 1.15 -8.90 -1.15
C ALA A 205 0.70 -10.20 -0.47
N SER A 206 -0.59 -10.28 -0.16
CA SER A 206 -1.20 -11.51 0.32
C SER A 206 -1.05 -12.65 -0.69
N PRO A 207 -1.16 -13.93 -0.25
CA PRO A 207 -1.06 -15.07 -1.16
C PRO A 207 -2.04 -15.05 -2.34
N ASP A 208 -3.22 -14.47 -2.15
CA ASP A 208 -4.23 -14.28 -3.20
C ASP A 208 -4.03 -13.00 -4.03
N GLY A 209 -3.03 -12.19 -3.71
CA GLY A 209 -2.64 -10.98 -4.43
C GLY A 209 -3.52 -9.75 -4.23
N ARG A 210 -4.55 -9.81 -3.38
CA ARG A 210 -5.54 -8.74 -3.21
C ARG A 210 -5.12 -7.65 -2.23
N HIS A 211 -4.26 -7.96 -1.28
CA HIS A 211 -3.84 -7.04 -0.22
C HIS A 211 -2.37 -6.74 -0.36
N LEU A 212 -2.01 -5.45 -0.44
CA LEU A 212 -0.65 -4.98 -0.71
C LEU A 212 -0.17 -4.06 0.41
N ALA A 213 1.00 -4.36 0.97
CA ALA A 213 1.71 -3.52 1.92
C ALA A 213 3.08 -3.13 1.34
N MET A 214 3.37 -1.83 1.24
CA MET A 214 4.62 -1.32 0.68
C MET A 214 5.14 -0.10 1.43
N MET A 215 6.45 0.02 1.60
CA MET A 215 7.06 1.18 2.25
C MET A 215 7.19 2.41 1.35
N PRO A 216 7.56 2.27 0.05
CA PRO A 216 7.63 3.41 -0.86
C PRO A 216 6.25 4.02 -1.17
N HIS A 217 6.26 5.30 -1.58
CA HIS A 217 5.09 6.12 -1.83
C HIS A 217 4.73 6.17 -3.32
N LEU A 218 3.87 5.26 -3.80
CA LEU A 218 3.43 5.27 -5.21
C LEU A 218 2.56 6.49 -5.52
N GLU A 219 1.74 6.97 -4.57
CA GLU A 219 0.87 8.14 -4.73
C GLU A 219 1.66 9.45 -4.96
N ARG A 220 2.94 9.45 -4.61
CA ARG A 220 3.88 10.57 -4.82
C ARG A 220 4.79 10.35 -6.02
N SER A 221 4.51 9.35 -6.85
CA SER A 221 5.33 8.99 -8.01
C SER A 221 4.49 8.77 -9.28
N CYS A 222 3.17 9.06 -9.23
CA CYS A 222 2.24 8.80 -10.33
C CYS A 222 2.35 9.77 -11.51
N PHE A 223 2.99 10.93 -11.34
CA PHE A 223 3.21 11.88 -12.42
C PHE A 223 4.69 12.04 -12.73
N PRO A 224 5.10 12.21 -14.01
CA PRO A 224 6.50 12.39 -14.37
C PRO A 224 7.20 13.49 -13.61
N TRP A 225 6.51 14.63 -13.37
CA TRP A 225 7.06 15.78 -12.65
C TRP A 225 7.29 15.55 -11.15
N GLN A 226 6.68 14.52 -10.57
CA GLN A 226 6.90 14.14 -9.16
C GLN A 226 8.22 13.40 -8.96
N ASN A 227 8.78 12.80 -10.01
CA ASN A 227 9.94 11.94 -9.92
C ASN A 227 11.23 12.75 -10.00
N ALA A 228 12.23 12.41 -9.17
CA ALA A 228 13.55 13.03 -9.21
C ALA A 228 14.29 12.74 -10.53
N TYR A 229 13.95 11.62 -11.17
CA TYR A 229 14.42 11.26 -12.50
C TYR A 229 13.28 10.60 -13.28
N TYR A 230 13.08 11.03 -14.52
CA TYR A 230 12.19 10.41 -15.49
C TYR A 230 12.86 10.44 -16.87
N PRO A 231 12.75 9.38 -17.72
CA PRO A 231 13.41 9.34 -19.02
C PRO A 231 13.06 10.54 -19.89
N ALA A 232 14.10 11.22 -20.43
CA ALA A 232 13.92 12.50 -21.14
C ALA A 232 13.13 12.38 -22.44
N ASP A 233 13.14 11.23 -23.08
CA ASP A 233 12.37 10.91 -24.28
C ASP A 233 10.88 10.69 -23.97
N ARG A 234 10.55 10.33 -22.74
CA ARG A 234 9.19 10.02 -22.29
C ARG A 234 8.51 11.19 -21.58
N ILE A 235 9.25 12.02 -20.86
CA ILE A 235 8.70 13.07 -19.96
C ILE A 235 7.77 14.05 -20.69
N LYS A 236 7.98 14.27 -22.00
CA LYS A 236 7.15 15.17 -22.83
C LYS A 236 5.82 14.54 -23.27
N ASN A 237 5.74 13.21 -23.29
CA ASN A 237 4.62 12.46 -23.84
C ASN A 237 3.79 11.78 -22.74
N ASP A 238 4.43 11.33 -21.67
CA ASP A 238 3.75 10.64 -20.59
C ASP A 238 3.03 11.63 -19.68
N GLN A 239 1.74 11.49 -19.52
CA GLN A 239 0.95 12.27 -18.57
C GLN A 239 0.97 11.64 -17.18
N ILE A 240 1.14 10.32 -17.11
CA ILE A 240 1.21 9.51 -15.88
C ILE A 240 2.38 8.54 -15.97
N THR A 241 2.84 8.08 -14.83
CA THR A 241 3.85 7.03 -14.73
C THR A 241 3.19 5.64 -14.61
N PRO A 242 3.95 4.54 -14.74
CA PRO A 242 3.43 3.19 -14.53
C PRO A 242 2.80 2.95 -13.15
N TRP A 243 3.15 3.73 -12.12
CA TRP A 243 2.56 3.59 -10.79
C TRP A 243 1.05 3.81 -10.75
N MET A 244 0.51 4.59 -11.68
CA MET A 244 -0.93 4.80 -11.79
C MET A 244 -1.69 3.52 -12.14
N GLU A 245 -1.03 2.56 -12.78
CA GLU A 245 -1.61 1.28 -13.17
C GLU A 245 -2.12 0.47 -11.98
N ALA A 246 -1.44 0.57 -10.82
CA ALA A 246 -1.87 -0.09 -9.59
C ALA A 246 -3.32 0.26 -9.21
N PHE A 247 -3.70 1.52 -9.34
CA PHE A 247 -5.05 2.00 -9.04
C PHE A 247 -6.05 1.60 -10.12
N VAL A 248 -5.65 1.67 -11.38
CA VAL A 248 -6.51 1.29 -12.53
C VAL A 248 -6.82 -0.21 -12.50
N LEU A 249 -5.81 -1.05 -12.27
CA LEU A 249 -6.00 -2.50 -12.15
C LEU A 249 -6.87 -2.89 -10.97
N SER A 250 -6.77 -2.16 -9.86
CA SER A 250 -7.66 -2.36 -8.71
C SER A 250 -9.13 -2.13 -9.08
N LEU A 251 -9.42 -1.05 -9.83
CA LEU A 251 -10.78 -0.77 -10.30
C LEU A 251 -11.28 -1.86 -11.25
N ILE A 252 -10.47 -2.24 -12.24
CA ILE A 252 -10.81 -3.27 -13.23
C ILE A 252 -11.09 -4.60 -12.54
N HIS A 253 -10.26 -4.99 -11.58
CA HIS A 253 -10.44 -6.26 -10.86
C HIS A 253 -11.77 -6.31 -10.08
N ILE A 254 -12.18 -5.18 -9.48
CA ILE A 254 -13.43 -5.10 -8.74
C ILE A 254 -14.63 -5.04 -9.70
N SER A 255 -14.55 -4.26 -10.78
CA SER A 255 -15.66 -4.06 -11.71
C SER A 255 -15.87 -5.22 -12.68
N GLU A 256 -14.81 -5.93 -13.06
CA GLU A 256 -14.81 -6.98 -14.07
C GLU A 256 -14.05 -8.25 -13.64
N PRO A 257 -14.43 -8.89 -12.53
CA PRO A 257 -13.64 -10.00 -11.96
C PRO A 257 -13.48 -11.23 -12.89
N THR A 258 -14.29 -11.34 -13.93
CA THR A 258 -14.26 -12.45 -14.90
C THR A 258 -13.29 -12.20 -16.07
N ARG A 259 -12.96 -10.97 -16.39
CA ARG A 259 -12.08 -10.64 -17.55
C ARG A 259 -10.61 -11.00 -17.32
N LEU A 260 -10.13 -10.92 -16.08
CA LEU A 260 -8.72 -11.20 -15.72
C LEU A 260 -8.39 -12.70 -15.67
N ARG A 261 -9.40 -13.60 -15.58
CA ARG A 261 -9.18 -15.05 -15.64
C ARG A 261 -8.84 -15.60 -17.02
N CYS A 262 -8.95 -14.76 -18.05
CA CYS A 262 -8.70 -15.17 -19.45
C CYS A 262 -7.30 -14.77 -19.97
N ILE A 263 -6.43 -14.19 -19.12
CA ILE A 263 -5.09 -13.72 -19.52
C ILE A 263 -3.97 -14.51 -18.79
N SER A 264 -4.33 -15.56 -18.05
CA SER A 264 -3.35 -16.45 -17.39
C SER A 264 -3.14 -17.72 -18.22
#